data_ee613abfe402dac5a497136c7cb2c0e9
#
_entry.id   ee613abfe402dac5a497136c7cb2c0e9
#
_cell.length_a   1.000
_cell.length_b   1.000
_cell.length_c   1.000
_cell.angle_alpha   90.00
_cell.angle_beta   90.00
_cell.angle_gamma   90.00
#
_symmetry.space_group_name_H-M   'P 1'
#
loop_
_entity.id
_entity.type
_entity.pdbx_description
1 polymer ?
#
loop_
_entity_poly.entity_id
_entity_poly.type
_entity_poly.pdbx_seq_one_letter_code
_entity_poly.pdbx_strand_id
1 'polypeptide(L)'
;MGCAVPDRPARTRSCVMAKAYLVGSGIAALAAATFLVRDGGFKGSDIHLFEEQRTVGGSLDAGGTPDIGYTMRGGRMFEAEFRCTYDLLSGIPTLDDPAVSVTEETLAGHEDFAWDDIARLVDGDGRIVDTTSMGFSERDRLELIRCLATPEGHLDAKRITDCFGEHFFTTSFWFMWCTTFAFQPWHSAIEFRRYLRRFVHLFPEFASMSGIHRTRYNQYDSIVRPLTAWLREQGVTLHTGCRVTDLGFTPGIRSNTVETLYLSRHGQDEKITVTPEDLVLVTNGSMTDASSLGSHTSAPPPAPQRSDAWLLWHRLARGRDDFGDPAVFDKHVKESRWESFTVTSKDPAFLNALEEFSGRPSGKGGLMTFTDSNWLLTIVANRQPVYRDQPEDVGVWWGYGLFPDRAGNQTPKPMTMCTGREILQEVLHHLPFDERTAARVLATSTVVPCVMPYITSQFLARRRDDRPKVVPEGSVNLAFIGQFAEVPDDVVFTVEYSVRTAWTAVAQLLKLEKQPPEVYKGHHDPHVLVAALETMHRR
;
A
#
# COMPACT_ATOMS: atom_id res chain seq x y z
N MET A 1 40.15 -1.52 -65.88
CA MET A 1 40.22 -2.66 -64.91
C MET A 1 39.59 -2.19 -63.63
N GLY A 2 38.31 -2.55 -63.45
CA GLY A 2 37.55 -2.21 -62.24
C GLY A 2 37.63 -3.37 -61.27
N CYS A 3 38.14 -3.10 -60.06
CA CYS A 3 38.08 -4.04 -58.95
C CYS A 3 36.67 -4.02 -58.31
N ALA A 4 35.97 -5.12 -58.45
CA ALA A 4 34.72 -5.36 -57.70
C ALA A 4 35.07 -5.67 -56.24
N VAL A 5 34.46 -4.92 -55.31
CA VAL A 5 34.49 -5.19 -53.86
C VAL A 5 33.42 -6.28 -53.59
N PRO A 6 33.74 -7.38 -52.88
CA PRO A 6 32.75 -8.40 -52.60
C PRO A 6 31.73 -7.91 -51.55
N ASP A 7 30.48 -8.07 -51.90
CA ASP A 7 29.29 -7.84 -51.05
C ASP A 7 29.39 -8.71 -49.78
N ARG A 8 29.41 -8.07 -48.59
CA ARG A 8 29.30 -8.81 -47.33
C ARG A 8 27.84 -9.29 -47.16
N PRO A 9 27.63 -10.57 -46.87
CA PRO A 9 26.29 -11.05 -46.63
C PRO A 9 25.68 -10.32 -45.42
N ALA A 10 24.49 -9.77 -45.60
CA ALA A 10 23.68 -9.22 -44.55
C ALA A 10 23.47 -10.32 -43.46
N ARG A 11 24.00 -10.10 -42.27
CA ARG A 11 23.70 -10.89 -41.12
C ARG A 11 22.20 -10.74 -40.86
N THR A 12 21.43 -11.74 -41.19
CA THR A 12 20.08 -11.95 -40.67
C THR A 12 20.17 -12.03 -39.14
N ARG A 13 19.94 -10.90 -38.46
CA ARG A 13 19.66 -10.92 -37.03
C ARG A 13 18.42 -11.78 -36.87
N SER A 14 18.59 -13.00 -36.33
CA SER A 14 17.51 -13.72 -35.71
C SER A 14 16.86 -12.77 -34.70
N CYS A 15 15.64 -12.33 -34.98
CA CYS A 15 14.89 -11.46 -34.08
C CYS A 15 14.48 -12.33 -32.88
N VAL A 16 15.40 -12.55 -31.92
CA VAL A 16 15.04 -13.10 -30.63
C VAL A 16 14.15 -12.05 -29.99
N MET A 17 12.86 -12.37 -29.82
CA MET A 17 11.90 -11.49 -29.16
C MET A 17 12.35 -11.37 -27.70
N ALA A 18 12.57 -10.15 -27.23
CA ALA A 18 12.92 -9.86 -25.85
C ALA A 18 11.79 -10.32 -24.91
N LYS A 19 12.15 -10.94 -23.81
CA LYS A 19 11.21 -11.36 -22.75
C LYS A 19 11.30 -10.44 -21.54
N ALA A 20 10.23 -10.39 -20.77
CA ALA A 20 10.20 -9.68 -19.51
C ALA A 20 9.85 -10.64 -18.36
N TYR A 21 10.67 -10.62 -17.33
CA TYR A 21 10.54 -11.45 -16.14
C TYR A 21 10.31 -10.54 -14.93
N LEU A 22 9.14 -10.66 -14.32
CA LEU A 22 8.72 -9.83 -13.19
C LEU A 22 8.66 -10.68 -11.93
N VAL A 23 9.34 -10.25 -10.88
CA VAL A 23 9.40 -10.93 -9.59
C VAL A 23 8.37 -10.31 -8.65
N GLY A 24 7.40 -11.10 -8.23
CA GLY A 24 6.20 -10.70 -7.49
C GLY A 24 5.00 -10.46 -8.41
N SER A 25 3.82 -10.37 -7.80
CA SER A 25 2.55 -10.09 -8.48
C SER A 25 1.71 -9.01 -7.78
N GLY A 26 2.35 -8.18 -6.97
CA GLY A 26 1.72 -6.98 -6.41
C GLY A 26 1.45 -5.92 -7.47
N ILE A 27 0.79 -4.83 -7.09
CA ILE A 27 0.36 -3.78 -8.03
C ILE A 27 1.52 -3.20 -8.86
N ALA A 28 2.75 -3.14 -8.34
CA ALA A 28 3.90 -2.68 -9.12
C ALA A 28 4.22 -3.62 -10.28
N ALA A 29 4.23 -4.94 -10.06
CA ALA A 29 4.49 -5.92 -11.11
C ALA A 29 3.34 -5.98 -12.13
N LEU A 30 2.09 -5.93 -11.68
CA LEU A 30 0.91 -5.89 -12.57
C LEU A 30 0.93 -4.62 -13.43
N ALA A 31 1.26 -3.46 -12.85
CA ALA A 31 1.40 -2.20 -13.58
C ALA A 31 2.54 -2.26 -14.60
N ALA A 32 3.72 -2.81 -14.21
CA ALA A 32 4.85 -2.96 -15.12
C ALA A 32 4.49 -3.85 -16.31
N ALA A 33 3.80 -4.98 -16.08
CA ALA A 33 3.32 -5.84 -17.16
C ALA A 33 2.36 -5.09 -18.09
N THR A 34 1.46 -4.28 -17.55
CA THR A 34 0.53 -3.46 -18.33
C THR A 34 1.27 -2.43 -19.18
N PHE A 35 2.23 -1.71 -18.60
CA PHE A 35 3.03 -0.73 -19.35
C PHE A 35 3.92 -1.38 -20.42
N LEU A 36 4.45 -2.58 -20.17
CA LEU A 36 5.22 -3.34 -21.17
C LEU A 36 4.36 -3.70 -22.38
N VAL A 37 3.12 -4.13 -22.17
CA VAL A 37 2.18 -4.43 -23.27
C VAL A 37 1.75 -3.15 -23.97
N ARG A 38 1.26 -2.16 -23.21
CA ARG A 38 0.60 -0.96 -23.73
C ARG A 38 1.57 0.03 -24.38
N ASP A 39 2.69 0.30 -23.71
CA ASP A 39 3.62 1.35 -24.08
C ASP A 39 4.98 0.79 -24.55
N GLY A 40 5.39 -0.39 -24.07
CA GLY A 40 6.68 -1.01 -24.36
C GLY A 40 6.71 -1.89 -25.62
N GLY A 41 5.54 -2.19 -26.20
CA GLY A 41 5.43 -3.01 -27.42
C GLY A 41 5.75 -4.50 -27.23
N PHE A 42 5.78 -5.00 -25.98
CA PHE A 42 5.93 -6.42 -25.72
C PHE A 42 4.65 -7.17 -26.03
N LYS A 43 4.79 -8.38 -26.59
CA LYS A 43 3.66 -9.32 -26.65
C LYS A 43 3.43 -9.88 -25.24
N GLY A 44 2.18 -10.02 -24.84
CA GLY A 44 1.87 -10.60 -23.54
C GLY A 44 2.49 -11.99 -23.33
N SER A 45 2.58 -12.82 -24.39
CA SER A 45 3.22 -14.14 -24.35
C SER A 45 4.71 -14.12 -23.96
N ASP A 46 5.38 -12.95 -24.07
CA ASP A 46 6.78 -12.78 -23.74
C ASP A 46 6.96 -12.18 -22.33
N ILE A 47 5.88 -11.99 -21.57
CA ILE A 47 5.86 -11.43 -20.22
C ILE A 47 5.50 -12.52 -19.21
N HIS A 48 6.36 -12.73 -18.22
CA HIS A 48 6.22 -13.77 -17.19
C HIS A 48 6.30 -13.13 -15.80
N LEU A 49 5.25 -13.28 -14.98
CA LEU A 49 5.24 -12.89 -13.58
C LEU A 49 5.43 -14.13 -12.70
N PHE A 50 6.31 -14.03 -11.70
CA PHE A 50 6.58 -15.11 -10.75
C PHE A 50 6.10 -14.70 -9.36
N GLU A 51 5.12 -15.43 -8.84
CA GLU A 51 4.50 -15.19 -7.55
C GLU A 51 4.67 -16.43 -6.66
N GLU A 52 5.20 -16.22 -5.46
CA GLU A 52 5.36 -17.29 -4.48
C GLU A 52 4.02 -17.79 -3.95
N GLN A 53 3.09 -16.86 -3.71
CA GLN A 53 1.78 -17.17 -3.17
C GLN A 53 0.86 -17.79 -4.25
N ARG A 54 -0.25 -18.38 -3.80
CA ARG A 54 -1.30 -18.88 -4.71
C ARG A 54 -2.18 -17.77 -5.24
N THR A 55 -2.26 -16.65 -4.52
CA THR A 55 -3.07 -15.48 -4.85
C THR A 55 -2.19 -14.34 -5.31
N VAL A 56 -2.55 -13.70 -6.41
CA VAL A 56 -1.90 -12.49 -6.93
C VAL A 56 -2.46 -11.25 -6.22
N GLY A 57 -1.73 -10.13 -6.30
CA GLY A 57 -2.20 -8.83 -5.78
C GLY A 57 -1.38 -8.28 -4.61
N GLY A 58 -0.58 -9.09 -3.95
CA GLY A 58 0.29 -8.66 -2.83
C GLY A 58 -0.53 -8.00 -1.72
N SER A 59 -0.21 -6.76 -1.36
CA SER A 59 -0.90 -6.03 -0.28
C SER A 59 -2.34 -5.61 -0.62
N LEU A 60 -2.79 -5.82 -1.85
CA LEU A 60 -4.17 -5.53 -2.28
C LEU A 60 -5.04 -6.80 -2.29
N ASP A 61 -4.54 -7.94 -1.82
CA ASP A 61 -5.31 -9.16 -1.75
C ASP A 61 -6.49 -9.05 -0.77
N ALA A 62 -7.56 -9.73 -1.10
CA ALA A 62 -8.76 -9.89 -0.29
C ALA A 62 -9.44 -11.20 -0.65
N GLY A 63 -10.26 -11.73 0.26
CA GLY A 63 -10.93 -13.00 0.03
C GLY A 63 -11.90 -13.36 1.14
N GLY A 64 -12.25 -14.63 1.25
CA GLY A 64 -13.19 -15.14 2.22
C GLY A 64 -14.60 -15.32 1.65
N THR A 65 -15.52 -15.71 2.51
CA THR A 65 -16.94 -15.91 2.19
C THR A 65 -17.80 -15.50 3.39
N PRO A 66 -19.13 -15.32 3.22
CA PRO A 66 -20.01 -15.01 4.34
C PRO A 66 -19.95 -16.02 5.50
N ASP A 67 -19.61 -17.28 5.21
CA ASP A 67 -19.63 -18.35 6.22
C ASP A 67 -18.36 -18.41 7.05
N ILE A 68 -17.20 -18.22 6.45
CA ILE A 68 -15.91 -18.26 7.16
C ILE A 68 -15.40 -16.87 7.55
N GLY A 69 -16.07 -15.82 7.08
CA GLY A 69 -15.67 -14.42 7.21
C GLY A 69 -14.87 -13.94 6.01
N TYR A 70 -15.07 -12.68 5.65
CA TYR A 70 -14.25 -11.98 4.66
C TYR A 70 -12.92 -11.50 5.27
N THR A 71 -11.92 -11.31 4.41
CA THR A 71 -10.58 -10.83 4.82
C THR A 71 -10.05 -9.81 3.85
N MET A 72 -9.46 -8.72 4.35
CA MET A 72 -8.67 -7.77 3.57
C MET A 72 -7.46 -7.30 4.39
N ARG A 73 -6.37 -6.94 3.72
CA ARG A 73 -5.16 -6.45 4.38
C ARG A 73 -5.32 -5.02 4.89
N GLY A 74 -6.14 -4.23 4.22
CA GLY A 74 -6.43 -2.84 4.57
C GLY A 74 -7.10 -2.11 3.42
N GLY A 75 -7.80 -1.01 3.72
CA GLY A 75 -8.36 -0.11 2.71
C GLY A 75 -7.27 0.74 2.07
N ARG A 76 -7.38 1.03 0.78
CA ARG A 76 -6.53 1.99 0.07
C ARG A 76 -7.37 3.20 -0.30
N MET A 77 -6.75 4.35 -0.13
CA MET A 77 -7.33 5.64 -0.44
C MET A 77 -6.63 6.21 -1.67
N PHE A 78 -7.38 6.88 -2.51
CA PHE A 78 -6.89 7.57 -3.69
C PHE A 78 -7.20 9.06 -3.55
N GLU A 79 -6.58 9.89 -4.36
CA GLU A 79 -6.89 11.31 -4.46
C GLU A 79 -6.61 11.78 -5.89
N ALA A 80 -7.08 12.97 -6.25
CA ALA A 80 -7.08 13.46 -7.64
C ALA A 80 -5.70 13.46 -8.32
N GLU A 81 -4.62 13.64 -7.55
CA GLU A 81 -3.25 13.72 -8.07
C GLU A 81 -2.54 12.36 -8.18
N PHE A 82 -3.26 11.25 -8.05
CA PHE A 82 -2.74 9.90 -8.31
C PHE A 82 -2.73 9.60 -9.81
N ARG A 83 -1.99 10.41 -10.55
CA ARG A 83 -2.01 10.46 -12.02
C ARG A 83 -1.49 9.19 -12.69
N CYS A 84 -0.46 8.53 -12.11
CA CYS A 84 0.04 7.27 -12.65
C CYS A 84 -0.97 6.14 -12.48
N THR A 85 -1.66 6.12 -11.33
CA THR A 85 -2.69 5.13 -11.03
C THR A 85 -3.89 5.27 -11.96
N TYR A 86 -4.39 6.50 -12.16
CA TYR A 86 -5.51 6.74 -13.06
C TYR A 86 -5.15 6.49 -14.53
N ASP A 87 -3.92 6.85 -14.98
CA ASP A 87 -3.46 6.49 -16.34
C ASP A 87 -3.39 4.97 -16.53
N LEU A 88 -2.86 4.22 -15.55
CA LEU A 88 -2.82 2.77 -15.58
C LEU A 88 -4.24 2.19 -15.77
N LEU A 89 -5.15 2.61 -14.90
CA LEU A 89 -6.48 2.04 -14.78
C LEU A 89 -7.48 2.55 -15.84
N SER A 90 -7.15 3.63 -16.56
CA SER A 90 -8.00 4.18 -17.63
C SER A 90 -8.16 3.24 -18.84
N GLY A 91 -7.21 2.33 -19.04
CA GLY A 91 -7.26 1.32 -20.09
C GLY A 91 -7.72 -0.07 -19.60
N ILE A 92 -8.13 -0.20 -18.35
CA ILE A 92 -8.53 -1.48 -17.74
C ILE A 92 -10.04 -1.49 -17.55
N PRO A 93 -10.78 -2.37 -18.26
CA PRO A 93 -12.23 -2.52 -18.11
C PRO A 93 -12.60 -3.00 -16.71
N THR A 94 -13.74 -2.55 -16.18
CA THR A 94 -14.30 -3.15 -14.96
C THR A 94 -14.83 -4.55 -15.24
N LEU A 95 -14.98 -5.37 -14.20
CA LEU A 95 -15.56 -6.71 -14.34
C LEU A 95 -17.09 -6.69 -14.48
N ASP A 96 -17.73 -5.58 -14.11
CA ASP A 96 -19.18 -5.43 -14.14
C ASP A 96 -19.65 -4.87 -15.49
N ASP A 97 -18.90 -3.94 -16.06
CA ASP A 97 -19.18 -3.34 -17.37
C ASP A 97 -17.87 -3.15 -18.17
N PRO A 98 -17.63 -3.97 -19.21
CA PRO A 98 -16.43 -3.84 -20.03
C PRO A 98 -16.31 -2.53 -20.82
N ALA A 99 -17.38 -1.74 -20.91
CA ALA A 99 -17.36 -0.43 -21.57
C ALA A 99 -16.86 0.69 -20.65
N VAL A 100 -16.78 0.43 -19.34
CA VAL A 100 -16.36 1.38 -18.30
C VAL A 100 -14.99 0.98 -17.77
N SER A 101 -14.05 1.90 -17.73
CA SER A 101 -12.74 1.67 -17.11
C SER A 101 -12.80 1.79 -15.58
N VAL A 102 -11.85 1.14 -14.92
CA VAL A 102 -11.71 1.25 -13.44
C VAL A 102 -11.50 2.70 -13.00
N THR A 103 -10.82 3.53 -13.81
CA THR A 103 -10.67 4.96 -13.54
C THR A 103 -12.01 5.70 -13.60
N GLU A 104 -12.79 5.48 -14.65
CA GLU A 104 -14.11 6.12 -14.81
C GLU A 104 -15.06 5.71 -13.68
N GLU A 105 -15.12 4.43 -13.33
CA GLU A 105 -15.92 3.94 -12.20
C GLU A 105 -15.51 4.60 -10.88
N THR A 106 -14.20 4.72 -10.63
CA THR A 106 -13.68 5.29 -9.39
C THR A 106 -14.01 6.79 -9.27
N LEU A 107 -13.86 7.54 -10.36
CA LEU A 107 -14.16 8.98 -10.39
C LEU A 107 -15.66 9.26 -10.28
N ALA A 108 -16.49 8.54 -11.04
CA ALA A 108 -17.95 8.64 -10.94
C ALA A 108 -18.45 8.25 -9.54
N GLY A 109 -17.88 7.19 -8.96
CA GLY A 109 -18.21 6.76 -7.60
C GLY A 109 -17.88 7.82 -6.53
N HIS A 110 -16.83 8.63 -6.74
CA HIS A 110 -16.50 9.77 -5.88
C HIS A 110 -17.51 10.90 -6.03
N GLU A 111 -17.89 11.26 -7.25
CA GLU A 111 -18.89 12.30 -7.50
C GLU A 111 -20.26 11.95 -6.85
N ASP A 112 -20.67 10.69 -6.96
CA ASP A 112 -21.95 10.20 -6.42
C ASP A 112 -21.94 10.02 -4.90
N PHE A 113 -20.78 9.67 -4.32
CA PHE A 113 -20.66 9.22 -2.94
C PHE A 113 -19.38 9.72 -2.24
N ALA A 114 -19.13 11.05 -2.33
CA ALA A 114 -17.99 11.68 -1.66
C ALA A 114 -18.08 11.50 -0.14
N TRP A 115 -16.92 11.35 0.50
CA TRP A 115 -16.79 11.33 1.94
C TRP A 115 -17.17 12.67 2.54
N ASP A 116 -17.84 12.60 3.70
CA ASP A 116 -18.22 13.74 4.54
C ASP A 116 -18.20 13.28 6.00
N ASP A 117 -17.03 12.86 6.47
CA ASP A 117 -16.87 12.28 7.81
C ASP A 117 -16.90 13.41 8.87
N ILE A 118 -17.71 13.21 9.93
CA ILE A 118 -17.79 14.12 11.08
C ILE A 118 -17.44 13.44 12.40
N ALA A 119 -17.20 12.14 12.39
CA ALA A 119 -16.91 11.32 13.56
C ALA A 119 -15.50 10.69 13.48
N ARG A 120 -14.50 11.49 13.09
CA ARG A 120 -13.12 11.02 12.90
C ARG A 120 -12.43 10.55 14.18
N LEU A 121 -12.72 11.20 15.30
CA LEU A 121 -12.15 10.89 16.61
C LEU A 121 -13.28 10.68 17.63
N VAL A 122 -13.10 9.68 18.46
CA VAL A 122 -14.02 9.35 19.57
C VAL A 122 -13.18 9.25 20.84
N ASP A 123 -13.59 9.97 21.89
CA ASP A 123 -12.90 10.00 23.19
C ASP A 123 -13.23 8.76 24.06
N GLY A 124 -12.61 8.69 25.25
CA GLY A 124 -12.80 7.60 26.20
C GLY A 124 -14.20 7.52 26.83
N ASP A 125 -15.00 8.59 26.72
CA ASP A 125 -16.41 8.62 27.13
C ASP A 125 -17.37 8.20 25.99
N GLY A 126 -16.84 7.83 24.84
CA GLY A 126 -17.61 7.47 23.64
C GLY A 126 -18.22 8.68 22.93
N ARG A 127 -17.66 9.89 23.07
CA ARG A 127 -18.13 11.12 22.44
C ARG A 127 -17.32 11.45 21.21
N ILE A 128 -18.00 11.96 20.18
CA ILE A 128 -17.34 12.49 18.99
C ILE A 128 -16.56 13.77 19.36
N VAL A 129 -15.26 13.77 19.08
CA VAL A 129 -14.39 14.93 19.29
C VAL A 129 -14.54 15.90 18.15
N ASP A 130 -14.69 17.18 18.45
CA ASP A 130 -14.66 18.24 17.44
C ASP A 130 -13.27 18.33 16.79
N THR A 131 -13.20 18.08 15.48
CA THR A 131 -11.98 18.10 14.68
C THR A 131 -11.85 19.33 13.79
N THR A 132 -12.67 20.38 14.01
CA THR A 132 -12.56 21.67 13.30
C THR A 132 -11.23 22.34 13.63
N SER A 133 -10.74 22.17 14.86
CA SER A 133 -9.39 22.54 15.28
C SER A 133 -8.46 21.32 15.24
N MET A 134 -7.27 21.52 14.65
CA MET A 134 -6.22 20.49 14.63
C MET A 134 -5.50 20.31 15.98
N GLY A 135 -5.75 21.17 16.96
CA GLY A 135 -5.19 21.11 18.31
C GLY A 135 -3.73 21.59 18.43
N PHE A 136 -3.18 22.30 17.43
CA PHE A 136 -1.80 22.76 17.45
C PHE A 136 -1.54 23.90 18.44
N SER A 137 -0.49 23.77 19.24
CA SER A 137 0.15 24.89 19.91
C SER A 137 1.00 25.73 18.94
N GLU A 138 1.43 26.92 19.37
CA GLU A 138 2.38 27.73 18.59
C GLU A 138 3.70 26.99 18.33
N ARG A 139 4.14 26.20 19.28
CA ARG A 139 5.34 25.39 19.16
C ARG A 139 5.18 24.30 18.07
N ASP A 140 4.07 23.60 18.05
CA ASP A 140 3.79 22.55 17.04
C ASP A 140 3.80 23.13 15.62
N ARG A 141 3.20 24.32 15.44
CA ARG A 141 3.20 25.04 14.14
C ARG A 141 4.61 25.38 13.69
N LEU A 142 5.45 25.89 14.60
CA LEU A 142 6.85 26.20 14.31
C LEU A 142 7.67 24.93 13.98
N GLU A 143 7.44 23.84 14.69
CA GLU A 143 8.10 22.55 14.44
C GLU A 143 7.67 21.97 13.07
N LEU A 144 6.39 22.08 12.69
CA LEU A 144 5.90 21.70 11.36
C LEU A 144 6.57 22.52 10.24
N ILE A 145 6.61 23.85 10.39
CA ILE A 145 7.27 24.73 9.39
C ILE A 145 8.76 24.38 9.29
N ARG A 146 9.43 24.13 10.43
CA ARG A 146 10.83 23.72 10.44
C ARG A 146 11.03 22.39 9.73
N CYS A 147 10.19 21.39 10.00
CA CYS A 147 10.25 20.08 9.35
C CYS A 147 10.09 20.22 7.82
N LEU A 148 9.11 20.99 7.36
CA LEU A 148 8.88 21.26 5.94
C LEU A 148 10.06 21.97 5.26
N ALA A 149 10.70 22.92 5.96
CA ALA A 149 11.84 23.68 5.42
C ALA A 149 13.16 22.92 5.46
N THR A 150 13.31 21.91 6.32
CA THR A 150 14.56 21.15 6.49
C THR A 150 14.85 20.30 5.25
N PRO A 151 16.04 20.40 4.64
CA PRO A 151 16.45 19.50 3.55
C PRO A 151 16.50 18.03 4.01
N GLU A 152 16.13 17.10 3.14
CA GLU A 152 16.05 15.67 3.50
C GLU A 152 17.35 15.11 4.08
N GLY A 153 18.52 15.53 3.55
CA GLY A 153 19.79 15.06 4.07
C GLY A 153 20.06 15.38 5.55
N HIS A 154 19.37 16.38 6.12
CA HIS A 154 19.45 16.68 7.55
C HIS A 154 18.44 15.85 8.39
N LEU A 155 17.59 15.07 7.72
CA LEU A 155 16.61 14.17 8.32
C LEU A 155 17.02 12.68 8.19
N ASP A 156 18.17 12.40 7.59
CA ASP A 156 18.71 11.04 7.46
C ASP A 156 18.76 10.35 8.83
N ALA A 157 18.18 9.15 8.92
CA ALA A 157 18.05 8.32 10.12
C ALA A 157 17.28 8.95 11.30
N LYS A 158 16.68 10.13 11.13
CA LYS A 158 15.86 10.75 12.18
C LYS A 158 14.45 10.17 12.22
N ARG A 159 13.92 10.09 13.44
CA ARG A 159 12.53 9.76 13.74
C ARG A 159 11.68 11.03 13.79
N ILE A 160 10.36 10.90 13.70
CA ILE A 160 9.43 12.03 13.88
C ILE A 160 9.61 12.63 15.28
N THR A 161 9.83 11.79 16.31
CA THR A 161 10.12 12.23 17.70
C THR A 161 11.37 13.10 17.84
N ASP A 162 12.30 13.05 16.89
CA ASP A 162 13.48 13.92 16.90
C ASP A 162 13.18 15.34 16.37
N CYS A 163 11.98 15.53 15.80
CA CYS A 163 11.56 16.78 15.15
C CYS A 163 10.43 17.49 15.88
N PHE A 164 9.66 16.76 16.71
CA PHE A 164 8.45 17.28 17.37
C PHE A 164 8.43 16.97 18.86
N GLY A 165 7.91 17.92 19.66
CA GLY A 165 7.70 17.76 21.09
C GLY A 165 6.53 16.81 21.42
N GLU A 166 6.42 16.40 22.69
CA GLU A 166 5.41 15.43 23.15
C GLU A 166 3.98 15.87 22.88
N HIS A 167 3.69 17.18 23.03
CA HIS A 167 2.34 17.73 22.79
C HIS A 167 1.84 17.46 21.37
N PHE A 168 2.72 17.50 20.36
CA PHE A 168 2.35 17.23 18.97
C PHE A 168 1.63 15.90 18.81
N PHE A 169 2.07 14.86 19.54
CA PHE A 169 1.51 13.50 19.46
C PHE A 169 0.18 13.33 20.22
N THR A 170 -0.32 14.36 20.86
CA THR A 170 -1.62 14.39 21.55
C THR A 170 -2.66 15.23 20.82
N THR A 171 -2.30 15.85 19.69
CA THR A 171 -3.18 16.73 18.91
C THR A 171 -4.21 15.94 18.11
N SER A 172 -5.37 16.53 17.82
CA SER A 172 -6.36 15.96 16.90
C SER A 172 -5.76 15.70 15.52
N PHE A 173 -4.86 16.60 15.05
CA PHE A 173 -4.10 16.39 13.83
C PHE A 173 -3.33 15.07 13.85
N TRP A 174 -2.55 14.82 14.91
CA TRP A 174 -1.74 13.60 14.98
C TRP A 174 -2.59 12.35 14.97
N PHE A 175 -3.67 12.30 15.75
CA PHE A 175 -4.56 11.15 15.77
C PHE A 175 -5.17 10.89 14.38
N MET A 176 -5.68 11.92 13.72
CA MET A 176 -6.19 11.78 12.36
C MET A 176 -5.09 11.37 11.37
N TRP A 177 -3.90 11.96 11.48
CA TRP A 177 -2.77 11.71 10.58
C TRP A 177 -2.25 10.28 10.71
N CYS A 178 -1.93 9.85 11.94
CA CYS A 178 -1.36 8.53 12.16
C CYS A 178 -2.32 7.41 11.78
N THR A 179 -3.63 7.61 11.93
CA THR A 179 -4.63 6.61 11.54
C THR A 179 -5.00 6.66 10.05
N THR A 180 -4.94 7.83 9.41
CA THR A 180 -5.14 7.90 7.95
C THR A 180 -3.98 7.27 7.18
N PHE A 181 -2.73 7.51 7.61
CA PHE A 181 -1.52 7.13 6.88
C PHE A 181 -0.68 6.04 7.57
N ALA A 182 -1.11 5.53 8.72
CA ALA A 182 -0.40 4.51 9.52
C ALA A 182 0.97 4.96 10.09
N PHE A 183 1.17 6.26 10.30
CA PHE A 183 2.38 6.76 10.94
C PHE A 183 2.43 6.44 12.43
N GLN A 184 3.66 6.26 12.93
CA GLN A 184 3.97 6.13 14.34
C GLN A 184 5.07 7.12 14.74
N PRO A 185 5.18 7.55 16.01
CA PRO A 185 6.14 8.56 16.44
C PRO A 185 7.61 8.21 16.12
N TRP A 186 7.95 6.93 16.08
CA TRP A 186 9.29 6.41 15.77
C TRP A 186 9.59 6.26 14.27
N HIS A 187 8.63 6.54 13.38
CA HIS A 187 8.84 6.46 11.95
C HIS A 187 9.75 7.57 11.42
N SER A 188 10.18 7.43 10.18
CA SER A 188 11.10 8.32 9.49
C SER A 188 10.58 9.75 9.37
N ALA A 189 11.39 10.72 9.80
CA ALA A 189 11.14 12.13 9.58
C ALA A 189 11.16 12.51 8.09
N ILE A 190 11.94 11.79 7.23
CA ILE A 190 11.94 11.98 5.78
C ILE A 190 10.55 11.65 5.22
N GLU A 191 10.03 10.46 5.54
CA GLU A 191 8.74 10.02 5.02
C GLU A 191 7.60 10.92 5.52
N PHE A 192 7.62 11.32 6.79
CA PHE A 192 6.65 12.24 7.35
C PHE A 192 6.66 13.60 6.62
N ARG A 193 7.86 14.17 6.38
CA ARG A 193 8.02 15.42 5.63
C ARG A 193 7.53 15.30 4.18
N ARG A 194 7.82 14.19 3.50
CA ARG A 194 7.33 13.93 2.15
C ARG A 194 5.80 13.91 2.12
N TYR A 195 5.18 13.24 3.08
CA TYR A 195 3.73 13.18 3.22
C TYR A 195 3.10 14.57 3.47
N LEU A 196 3.68 15.36 4.39
CA LEU A 196 3.22 16.73 4.63
C LEU A 196 3.26 17.58 3.37
N ARG A 197 4.32 17.48 2.56
CA ARG A 197 4.47 18.22 1.30
C ARG A 197 3.53 17.72 0.21
N ARG A 198 3.40 16.41 0.11
CA ARG A 198 2.61 15.76 -0.95
C ARG A 198 1.11 15.97 -0.75
N PHE A 199 0.64 15.99 0.50
CA PHE A 199 -0.77 16.06 0.85
C PHE A 199 -1.19 17.40 1.48
N VAL A 200 -0.37 18.45 1.40
CA VAL A 200 -0.70 19.77 1.96
C VAL A 200 -2.00 20.35 1.37
N HIS A 201 -2.32 20.05 0.13
CA HIS A 201 -3.55 20.50 -0.53
C HIS A 201 -4.82 19.87 0.06
N LEU A 202 -4.72 18.73 0.74
CA LEU A 202 -5.85 18.08 1.41
C LEU A 202 -6.08 18.58 2.84
N PHE A 203 -5.23 19.46 3.38
CA PHE A 203 -5.38 19.95 4.76
C PHE A 203 -6.75 20.60 5.05
N PRO A 204 -7.34 21.41 4.16
CA PRO A 204 -8.65 22.00 4.41
C PRO A 204 -9.77 20.98 4.60
N GLU A 205 -9.64 19.82 3.97
CA GLU A 205 -10.63 18.74 3.94
C GLU A 205 -10.20 17.50 4.74
N PHE A 206 -9.11 17.63 5.51
CA PHE A 206 -8.49 16.48 6.16
C PHE A 206 -9.40 15.82 7.21
N ALA A 207 -10.21 16.60 7.89
CA ALA A 207 -11.19 16.09 8.85
C ALA A 207 -12.34 15.35 8.15
N SER A 208 -12.95 15.94 7.12
CA SER A 208 -14.07 15.34 6.38
C SER A 208 -13.66 14.24 5.41
N MET A 209 -12.38 14.22 4.99
CA MET A 209 -11.84 13.32 3.95
C MET A 209 -12.53 13.49 2.58
N SER A 210 -13.17 14.62 2.30
CA SER A 210 -13.95 14.84 1.07
C SER A 210 -13.12 14.75 -0.22
N GLY A 211 -11.81 15.04 -0.16
CA GLY A 211 -10.89 14.86 -1.29
C GLY A 211 -10.39 13.41 -1.51
N ILE A 212 -10.90 12.46 -0.74
CA ILE A 212 -10.46 11.06 -0.83
C ILE A 212 -11.38 10.24 -1.71
N HIS A 213 -10.81 9.63 -2.75
CA HIS A 213 -11.51 8.74 -3.66
C HIS A 213 -11.39 7.29 -3.20
N ARG A 214 -12.40 6.49 -3.49
CA ARG A 214 -12.41 5.04 -3.20
C ARG A 214 -12.93 4.26 -4.39
N THR A 215 -12.43 3.04 -4.54
CA THR A 215 -12.94 2.08 -5.50
C THR A 215 -14.34 1.60 -5.11
N ARG A 216 -15.11 1.11 -6.09
CA ARG A 216 -16.48 0.59 -5.88
C ARG A 216 -16.55 -0.52 -4.86
N TYR A 217 -15.62 -1.48 -4.95
CA TYR A 217 -15.43 -2.59 -4.02
C TYR A 217 -14.05 -2.46 -3.34
N ASN A 218 -13.63 -3.47 -2.56
CA ASN A 218 -12.27 -3.59 -2.09
C ASN A 218 -11.28 -3.59 -3.27
N GLN A 219 -10.00 -3.29 -3.03
CA GLN A 219 -9.00 -3.11 -4.09
C GLN A 219 -8.68 -4.40 -4.86
N TYR A 220 -8.90 -5.56 -4.26
CA TYR A 220 -8.73 -6.83 -4.98
C TYR A 220 -9.76 -6.97 -6.09
N ASP A 221 -11.03 -6.72 -5.77
CA ASP A 221 -12.14 -6.84 -6.73
C ASP A 221 -12.13 -5.71 -7.77
N SER A 222 -11.83 -4.48 -7.35
CA SER A 222 -11.88 -3.32 -8.25
C SER A 222 -10.60 -3.08 -9.06
N ILE A 223 -9.44 -3.60 -8.62
CA ILE A 223 -8.16 -3.33 -9.29
C ILE A 223 -7.44 -4.62 -9.70
N VAL A 224 -7.17 -5.52 -8.73
CA VAL A 224 -6.33 -6.70 -9.00
C VAL A 224 -7.01 -7.66 -9.97
N ARG A 225 -8.28 -7.98 -9.75
CA ARG A 225 -9.05 -8.88 -10.62
C ARG A 225 -9.17 -8.34 -12.05
N PRO A 226 -9.59 -7.07 -12.28
CA PRO A 226 -9.64 -6.48 -13.61
C PRO A 226 -8.28 -6.46 -14.31
N LEU A 227 -7.22 -5.97 -13.65
CA LEU A 227 -5.86 -5.98 -14.19
C LEU A 227 -5.39 -7.39 -14.58
N THR A 228 -5.62 -8.35 -13.71
CA THR A 228 -5.22 -9.75 -13.94
C THR A 228 -6.00 -10.37 -15.09
N ALA A 229 -7.30 -10.08 -15.21
CA ALA A 229 -8.12 -10.52 -16.32
C ALA A 229 -7.61 -9.95 -17.64
N TRP A 230 -7.42 -8.64 -17.70
CA TRP A 230 -6.89 -7.95 -18.88
C TRP A 230 -5.51 -8.48 -19.29
N LEU A 231 -4.58 -8.64 -18.35
CA LEU A 231 -3.23 -9.17 -18.63
C LEU A 231 -3.28 -10.61 -19.20
N ARG A 232 -4.18 -11.46 -18.69
CA ARG A 232 -4.39 -12.82 -19.23
C ARG A 232 -4.94 -12.79 -20.66
N GLU A 233 -5.87 -11.90 -20.95
CA GLU A 233 -6.40 -11.67 -22.30
C GLU A 233 -5.31 -11.21 -23.27
N GLN A 234 -4.34 -10.42 -22.80
CA GLN A 234 -3.15 -10.05 -23.57
C GLN A 234 -2.15 -11.21 -23.74
N GLY A 235 -2.35 -12.34 -23.05
CA GLY A 235 -1.48 -13.52 -23.12
C GLY A 235 -0.33 -13.53 -22.09
N VAL A 236 -0.34 -12.64 -21.10
CA VAL A 236 0.67 -12.60 -20.02
C VAL A 236 0.56 -13.85 -19.14
N THR A 237 1.70 -14.46 -18.83
CA THR A 237 1.76 -15.68 -18.01
C THR A 237 2.04 -15.35 -16.55
N LEU A 238 1.12 -15.75 -15.66
CA LEU A 238 1.27 -15.65 -14.21
C LEU A 238 1.61 -17.03 -13.64
N HIS A 239 2.82 -17.14 -13.08
CA HIS A 239 3.33 -18.36 -12.43
C HIS A 239 3.15 -18.22 -10.91
N THR A 240 2.07 -18.75 -10.36
CA THR A 240 1.84 -18.81 -8.90
C THR A 240 2.51 -20.06 -8.28
N GLY A 241 2.82 -20.00 -6.99
CA GLY A 241 3.59 -21.07 -6.31
C GLY A 241 5.03 -21.19 -6.83
N CYS A 242 5.56 -20.08 -7.37
CA CYS A 242 6.88 -20.01 -7.98
C CYS A 242 7.69 -18.86 -7.35
N ARG A 243 8.69 -19.21 -6.56
CA ARG A 243 9.56 -18.26 -5.87
C ARG A 243 10.86 -18.03 -6.63
N VAL A 244 11.18 -16.77 -6.93
CA VAL A 244 12.53 -16.40 -7.39
C VAL A 244 13.45 -16.36 -6.16
N THR A 245 14.51 -17.14 -6.20
CA THR A 245 15.41 -17.33 -5.05
C THR A 245 16.69 -16.53 -5.15
N ASP A 246 17.16 -16.25 -6.37
CA ASP A 246 18.37 -15.46 -6.62
C ASP A 246 18.43 -14.97 -8.08
N LEU A 247 19.34 -14.02 -8.36
CA LEU A 247 19.72 -13.57 -9.70
C LEU A 247 21.21 -13.78 -9.94
N GLY A 248 21.56 -14.35 -11.09
CA GLY A 248 22.93 -14.40 -11.58
C GLY A 248 23.26 -13.17 -12.43
N PHE A 249 24.42 -12.59 -12.19
CA PHE A 249 24.88 -11.41 -12.91
C PHE A 249 26.08 -11.72 -13.79
N THR A 250 26.20 -11.05 -14.93
CA THR A 250 27.38 -11.12 -15.77
C THR A 250 28.65 -10.78 -14.97
N PRO A 251 29.73 -11.60 -15.05
CA PRO A 251 30.96 -11.30 -14.34
C PRO A 251 31.57 -9.97 -14.75
N GLY A 252 31.96 -9.16 -13.78
CA GLY A 252 32.63 -7.86 -14.00
C GLY A 252 32.48 -6.94 -12.80
N ILE A 253 33.39 -5.97 -12.67
CA ILE A 253 33.29 -4.96 -11.62
C ILE A 253 32.09 -4.04 -11.94
N ARG A 254 31.03 -4.13 -11.11
CA ARG A 254 29.79 -3.34 -11.20
C ARG A 254 28.92 -3.65 -12.45
N SER A 255 28.88 -4.91 -12.90
CA SER A 255 27.88 -5.28 -13.91
C SER A 255 26.51 -5.50 -13.22
N ASN A 256 25.51 -4.69 -13.59
CA ASN A 256 24.12 -4.81 -13.19
C ASN A 256 23.28 -5.44 -14.33
N THR A 257 23.87 -6.38 -15.07
CA THR A 257 23.20 -7.14 -16.12
C THR A 257 22.87 -8.54 -15.60
N VAL A 258 21.59 -8.86 -15.53
CA VAL A 258 21.11 -10.19 -15.14
C VAL A 258 21.25 -11.14 -16.31
N GLU A 259 21.86 -12.33 -16.07
CA GLU A 259 22.00 -13.41 -17.05
C GLU A 259 21.26 -14.69 -16.66
N THR A 260 20.83 -14.81 -15.38
CA THR A 260 20.13 -16.00 -14.89
C THR A 260 19.12 -15.63 -13.81
N LEU A 261 17.90 -16.17 -13.89
CA LEU A 261 16.97 -16.26 -12.78
C LEU A 261 17.05 -17.65 -12.15
N TYR A 262 17.15 -17.69 -10.83
CA TYR A 262 17.01 -18.93 -10.05
C TYR A 262 15.63 -18.95 -9.40
N LEU A 263 14.88 -20.02 -9.59
CA LEU A 263 13.53 -20.18 -9.07
C LEU A 263 13.41 -21.47 -8.28
N SER A 264 12.43 -21.50 -7.38
CA SER A 264 11.92 -22.72 -6.77
C SER A 264 10.42 -22.84 -7.06
N ARG A 265 10.03 -23.90 -7.74
CA ARG A 265 8.65 -24.22 -8.09
C ARG A 265 8.26 -25.55 -7.48
N HIS A 266 7.28 -25.55 -6.58
CA HIS A 266 6.85 -26.77 -5.86
C HIS A 266 8.02 -27.53 -5.21
N GLY A 267 9.03 -26.79 -4.71
CA GLY A 267 10.22 -27.37 -4.07
C GLY A 267 11.29 -27.89 -5.03
N GLN A 268 11.13 -27.69 -6.33
CA GLN A 268 12.15 -28.02 -7.35
C GLN A 268 12.85 -26.75 -7.80
N ASP A 269 14.18 -26.79 -7.83
CA ASP A 269 14.99 -25.67 -8.29
C ASP A 269 15.08 -25.67 -9.82
N GLU A 270 14.81 -24.52 -10.41
CA GLU A 270 14.86 -24.25 -11.85
C GLU A 270 15.74 -23.03 -12.11
N LYS A 271 16.22 -22.90 -13.36
CA LYS A 271 16.90 -21.68 -13.83
C LYS A 271 16.39 -21.27 -15.20
N ILE A 272 16.29 -19.97 -15.39
CA ILE A 272 15.98 -19.35 -16.67
C ILE A 272 17.20 -18.53 -17.10
N THR A 273 17.69 -18.78 -18.31
CA THR A 273 18.73 -17.95 -18.93
C THR A 273 18.08 -16.66 -19.41
N VAL A 274 18.70 -15.54 -19.06
CA VAL A 274 18.29 -14.17 -19.41
C VAL A 274 19.31 -13.58 -20.35
N THR A 275 18.86 -12.96 -21.42
CA THR A 275 19.73 -12.25 -22.35
C THR A 275 19.80 -10.75 -22.00
N PRO A 276 20.78 -10.00 -22.48
CA PRO A 276 20.84 -8.55 -22.25
C PRO A 276 19.66 -7.76 -22.82
N GLU A 277 18.95 -8.32 -23.78
CA GLU A 277 17.75 -7.74 -24.39
C GLU A 277 16.47 -8.00 -23.56
N ASP A 278 16.48 -9.04 -22.72
CA ASP A 278 15.38 -9.35 -21.81
C ASP A 278 15.34 -8.36 -20.65
N LEU A 279 14.20 -8.23 -19.99
CA LEU A 279 14.03 -7.36 -18.83
C LEU A 279 13.77 -8.18 -17.56
N VAL A 280 14.34 -7.75 -16.45
CA VAL A 280 14.09 -8.31 -15.11
C VAL A 280 13.67 -7.19 -14.17
N LEU A 281 12.42 -7.23 -13.72
CA LEU A 281 11.88 -6.25 -12.77
C LEU A 281 11.60 -6.95 -11.44
N VAL A 282 12.19 -6.46 -10.37
CA VAL A 282 12.14 -7.09 -9.04
C VAL A 282 11.35 -6.23 -8.07
N THR A 283 10.31 -6.78 -7.48
CA THR A 283 9.67 -6.18 -6.31
C THR A 283 10.49 -6.56 -5.07
N ASN A 284 11.20 -5.58 -4.50
CA ASN A 284 11.99 -5.76 -3.29
C ASN A 284 11.10 -5.80 -2.06
N GLY A 285 11.31 -6.79 -1.17
CA GLY A 285 10.58 -6.92 0.08
C GLY A 285 9.06 -7.02 -0.12
N SER A 286 8.33 -7.18 0.96
CA SER A 286 6.86 -7.12 0.93
C SER A 286 6.34 -6.66 2.28
N MET A 287 5.50 -5.61 2.28
CA MET A 287 4.88 -5.09 3.50
C MET A 287 3.86 -6.06 4.12
N THR A 288 3.34 -7.02 3.35
CA THR A 288 2.37 -8.03 3.82
C THR A 288 2.97 -9.44 3.94
N ASP A 289 4.29 -9.56 3.76
CA ASP A 289 4.97 -10.82 3.96
C ASP A 289 4.87 -11.29 5.42
N ALA A 290 4.90 -12.61 5.61
CA ALA A 290 4.73 -13.26 6.91
C ALA A 290 3.42 -12.88 7.66
N SER A 291 2.42 -12.34 6.96
CA SER A 291 1.11 -12.09 7.57
C SER A 291 0.47 -13.39 8.04
N SER A 292 -0.19 -13.34 9.19
CA SER A 292 -0.90 -14.49 9.75
C SER A 292 -2.35 -14.14 10.08
N LEU A 293 -3.26 -15.06 9.72
CA LEU A 293 -4.69 -14.92 9.98
C LEU A 293 -5.09 -15.72 11.21
N GLY A 294 -5.85 -15.10 12.08
CA GLY A 294 -6.60 -15.79 13.12
C GLY A 294 -8.00 -16.17 12.64
N SER A 295 -8.89 -16.38 13.60
CA SER A 295 -10.31 -16.61 13.34
C SER A 295 -11.16 -15.94 14.43
N HIS A 296 -12.47 -16.05 14.31
CA HIS A 296 -13.38 -15.58 15.36
C HIS A 296 -13.06 -16.17 16.75
N THR A 297 -12.52 -17.40 16.79
CA THR A 297 -12.27 -18.16 18.02
C THR A 297 -10.80 -18.47 18.29
N SER A 298 -9.88 -18.07 17.41
CA SER A 298 -8.45 -18.27 17.59
C SER A 298 -7.65 -17.02 17.25
N ALA A 299 -6.63 -16.72 18.05
CA ALA A 299 -5.66 -15.68 17.74
C ALA A 299 -4.83 -16.06 16.49
N PRO A 300 -4.29 -15.07 15.77
CA PRO A 300 -3.31 -15.32 14.72
C PRO A 300 -2.10 -16.10 15.25
N PRO A 301 -1.59 -17.10 14.52
CA PRO A 301 -0.36 -17.77 14.92
C PRO A 301 0.82 -16.79 14.86
N PRO A 302 1.87 -16.98 15.67
CA PRO A 302 3.08 -16.17 15.60
C PRO A 302 3.65 -16.12 14.18
N ALA A 303 4.09 -14.94 13.75
CA ALA A 303 4.74 -14.79 12.46
C ALA A 303 5.97 -15.70 12.32
N PRO A 304 6.26 -16.27 11.14
CA PRO A 304 7.46 -17.05 10.91
C PRO A 304 8.71 -16.19 11.15
N GLN A 305 9.78 -16.82 11.67
CA GLN A 305 11.02 -16.11 12.01
C GLN A 305 11.79 -15.56 10.79
N ARG A 306 11.50 -16.07 9.60
CA ARG A 306 12.13 -15.66 8.34
C ARG A 306 11.07 -15.44 7.29
N SER A 307 11.28 -14.39 6.52
CA SER A 307 10.43 -13.96 5.42
C SER A 307 11.19 -14.14 4.11
N ASP A 308 10.61 -14.87 3.18
CA ASP A 308 11.26 -15.21 1.92
C ASP A 308 11.36 -14.02 0.96
N ALA A 309 10.41 -13.09 0.98
CA ALA A 309 10.44 -11.89 0.14
C ALA A 309 11.63 -10.96 0.48
N TRP A 310 12.02 -10.90 1.76
CA TRP A 310 13.19 -10.13 2.21
C TRP A 310 14.51 -10.83 1.92
N LEU A 311 14.53 -12.18 1.93
CA LEU A 311 15.73 -12.96 1.68
C LEU A 311 16.32 -12.72 0.28
N LEU A 312 15.48 -12.58 -0.73
CA LEU A 312 15.95 -12.24 -2.08
C LEU A 312 16.68 -10.92 -2.08
N TRP A 313 16.09 -9.85 -1.52
CA TRP A 313 16.73 -8.55 -1.48
C TRP A 313 18.05 -8.57 -0.68
N HIS A 314 18.10 -9.26 0.47
CA HIS A 314 19.35 -9.46 1.23
C HIS A 314 20.46 -10.15 0.41
N ARG A 315 20.10 -11.10 -0.44
CA ARG A 315 21.08 -11.75 -1.34
C ARG A 315 21.58 -10.79 -2.40
N LEU A 316 20.67 -10.09 -3.05
CA LEU A 316 20.99 -9.14 -4.11
C LEU A 316 21.83 -7.96 -3.60
N ALA A 317 21.56 -7.44 -2.42
CA ALA A 317 22.28 -6.32 -1.81
C ALA A 317 23.66 -6.70 -1.24
N ARG A 318 23.98 -8.00 -1.14
CA ARG A 318 25.25 -8.43 -0.56
C ARG A 318 26.46 -7.95 -1.39
N GLY A 319 27.24 -7.00 -0.83
CA GLY A 319 28.40 -6.41 -1.49
C GLY A 319 28.06 -5.45 -2.64
N ARG A 320 26.82 -4.94 -2.66
CA ARG A 320 26.29 -3.99 -3.63
C ARG A 320 25.59 -2.85 -2.90
N ASP A 321 26.31 -1.77 -2.65
CA ASP A 321 25.77 -0.60 -1.94
C ASP A 321 24.66 0.11 -2.74
N ASP A 322 24.67 -0.02 -4.07
CA ASP A 322 23.67 0.53 -4.98
C ASP A 322 22.33 -0.23 -4.99
N PHE A 323 22.25 -1.37 -4.29
CA PHE A 323 21.03 -2.15 -4.13
C PHE A 323 20.33 -1.91 -2.78
N GLY A 324 20.79 -0.89 -2.01
CA GLY A 324 20.20 -0.47 -0.74
C GLY A 324 20.51 -1.40 0.44
N ASP A 325 19.86 -1.13 1.58
CA ASP A 325 20.01 -1.93 2.81
C ASP A 325 18.67 -2.46 3.29
N PRO A 326 18.28 -3.70 2.96
CA PRO A 326 17.04 -4.31 3.41
C PRO A 326 16.93 -4.44 4.93
N ALA A 327 18.07 -4.50 5.63
CA ALA A 327 18.10 -4.67 7.08
C ALA A 327 17.48 -3.48 7.85
N VAL A 328 17.45 -2.30 7.24
CA VAL A 328 16.78 -1.12 7.78
C VAL A 328 15.26 -1.34 7.88
N PHE A 329 14.70 -2.13 6.97
CA PHE A 329 13.25 -2.30 6.83
C PHE A 329 12.70 -3.58 7.46
N ASP A 330 13.50 -4.65 7.57
CA ASP A 330 13.02 -5.96 8.06
C ASP A 330 13.44 -6.34 9.48
N LYS A 331 14.42 -5.65 10.09
CA LYS A 331 14.91 -5.99 11.43
C LYS A 331 14.06 -5.46 12.58
N HIS A 332 13.28 -4.42 12.36
CA HIS A 332 12.53 -3.72 13.42
C HIS A 332 11.04 -4.08 13.42
N VAL A 333 10.72 -5.38 13.44
CA VAL A 333 9.35 -5.91 13.32
C VAL A 333 8.38 -5.31 14.35
N LYS A 334 8.81 -5.05 15.58
CA LYS A 334 7.97 -4.41 16.61
C LYS A 334 7.57 -2.97 16.26
N GLU A 335 8.42 -2.27 15.51
CA GLU A 335 8.18 -0.89 15.08
C GLU A 335 7.39 -0.81 13.77
N SER A 336 7.31 -1.92 13.00
CA SER A 336 6.66 -1.97 11.69
C SER A 336 5.35 -2.75 11.67
N ARG A 337 5.03 -3.51 12.72
CA ARG A 337 3.81 -4.32 12.72
C ARG A 337 2.59 -3.55 13.20
N TRP A 338 1.48 -3.89 12.61
CA TRP A 338 0.16 -3.64 13.17
C TRP A 338 -0.69 -4.90 13.06
N GLU A 339 -1.88 -4.85 13.63
CA GLU A 339 -2.91 -5.86 13.44
C GLU A 339 -4.17 -5.24 12.90
N SER A 340 -4.71 -5.82 11.85
CA SER A 340 -6.02 -5.48 11.32
C SER A 340 -7.02 -6.62 11.56
N PHE A 341 -8.29 -6.34 11.36
CA PHE A 341 -9.34 -7.34 11.43
C PHE A 341 -10.47 -6.98 10.46
N THR A 342 -11.07 -7.99 9.87
CA THR A 342 -12.27 -7.82 9.04
C THR A 342 -13.46 -8.45 9.74
N VAL A 343 -14.56 -7.72 9.79
CA VAL A 343 -15.80 -8.16 10.40
C VAL A 343 -16.84 -8.41 9.32
N THR A 344 -17.41 -9.60 9.33
CA THR A 344 -18.53 -10.02 8.49
C THR A 344 -19.75 -10.19 9.36
N SER A 345 -20.76 -9.36 9.18
CA SER A 345 -21.97 -9.34 9.97
C SER A 345 -23.14 -9.89 9.16
N LYS A 346 -23.83 -10.91 9.69
CA LYS A 346 -25.08 -11.47 9.13
C LYS A 346 -26.33 -10.74 9.67
N ASP A 347 -26.14 -9.53 10.15
CA ASP A 347 -27.17 -8.68 10.74
C ASP A 347 -26.74 -7.20 10.62
N PRO A 348 -27.63 -6.28 10.28
CA PRO A 348 -27.29 -4.88 10.08
C PRO A 348 -27.10 -4.08 11.38
N ALA A 349 -27.26 -4.68 12.57
CA ALA A 349 -27.26 -3.97 13.84
C ALA A 349 -26.03 -3.09 14.06
N PHE A 350 -24.82 -3.56 13.72
CA PHE A 350 -23.61 -2.77 13.88
C PHE A 350 -23.59 -1.54 12.96
N LEU A 351 -23.83 -1.74 11.66
CA LEU A 351 -23.79 -0.64 10.69
C LEU A 351 -24.88 0.40 10.97
N ASN A 352 -26.09 -0.05 11.30
CA ASN A 352 -27.20 0.84 11.68
C ASN A 352 -26.88 1.68 12.92
N ALA A 353 -26.36 1.04 13.98
CA ALA A 353 -25.97 1.75 15.21
C ALA A 353 -24.80 2.71 14.97
N LEU A 354 -23.86 2.34 14.10
CA LEU A 354 -22.73 3.20 13.73
C LEU A 354 -23.20 4.41 12.90
N GLU A 355 -24.13 4.22 11.98
CA GLU A 355 -24.73 5.29 11.18
C GLU A 355 -25.56 6.25 12.05
N GLU A 356 -26.32 5.73 13.00
CA GLU A 356 -27.04 6.53 13.99
C GLU A 356 -26.06 7.36 14.85
N PHE A 357 -25.00 6.74 15.35
CA PHE A 357 -23.99 7.39 16.18
C PHE A 357 -23.21 8.46 15.39
N SER A 358 -22.75 8.15 14.20
CA SER A 358 -21.93 9.06 13.37
C SER A 358 -22.76 10.12 12.63
N GLY A 359 -24.09 9.93 12.51
CA GLY A 359 -24.94 10.77 11.68
C GLY A 359 -24.63 10.70 10.17
N ARG A 360 -23.90 9.68 9.72
CA ARG A 360 -23.52 9.48 8.32
C ARG A 360 -23.68 8.03 7.90
N PRO A 361 -24.17 7.76 6.68
CA PRO A 361 -24.23 6.40 6.17
C PRO A 361 -22.82 5.82 5.94
N SER A 362 -22.71 4.51 6.03
CA SER A 362 -21.46 3.79 5.76
C SER A 362 -20.88 4.16 4.39
N GLY A 363 -19.60 4.53 4.37
CA GLY A 363 -18.89 5.01 3.18
C GLY A 363 -18.91 6.53 2.96
N LYS A 364 -19.84 7.30 3.56
CA LYS A 364 -19.75 8.78 3.64
C LYS A 364 -19.09 9.24 4.93
N GLY A 365 -19.18 8.44 5.99
CA GLY A 365 -18.42 8.52 7.22
C GLY A 365 -18.05 7.10 7.66
N GLY A 366 -17.43 6.98 8.85
CA GLY A 366 -17.14 5.68 9.46
C GLY A 366 -15.65 5.32 9.48
N LEU A 367 -14.74 6.24 9.18
CA LEU A 367 -13.35 6.13 9.60
C LEU A 367 -13.21 6.77 10.98
N MET A 368 -13.35 5.98 12.03
CA MET A 368 -13.33 6.41 13.42
C MET A 368 -12.11 5.90 14.15
N THR A 369 -11.43 6.80 14.86
CA THR A 369 -10.30 6.48 15.72
C THR A 369 -10.69 6.71 17.18
N PHE A 370 -10.45 5.73 18.04
CA PHE A 370 -10.68 5.83 19.47
C PHE A 370 -9.41 6.33 20.15
N THR A 371 -9.40 7.61 20.57
CA THR A 371 -8.19 8.31 21.05
C THR A 371 -7.63 7.72 22.34
N ASP A 372 -8.51 7.18 23.20
CA ASP A 372 -8.15 6.58 24.48
C ASP A 372 -8.00 5.05 24.42
N SER A 373 -8.07 4.47 23.21
CA SER A 373 -7.78 3.06 23.00
C SER A 373 -6.28 2.78 23.18
N ASN A 374 -5.93 1.87 24.06
CA ASN A 374 -4.56 1.41 24.26
C ASN A 374 -3.95 0.83 22.98
N TRP A 375 -4.78 0.24 22.11
CA TRP A 375 -4.38 -0.26 20.80
C TRP A 375 -4.38 0.83 19.72
N LEU A 376 -4.86 2.03 20.04
CA LEU A 376 -5.20 3.07 19.07
C LEU A 376 -6.06 2.47 17.94
N LEU A 377 -7.17 1.88 18.37
CA LEU A 377 -8.13 1.25 17.46
C LEU A 377 -8.73 2.28 16.50
N THR A 378 -8.84 1.86 15.26
CA THR A 378 -9.55 2.57 14.20
C THR A 378 -10.45 1.60 13.47
N ILE A 379 -11.70 1.99 13.23
CA ILE A 379 -12.65 1.24 12.42
C ILE A 379 -12.93 1.97 11.10
N VAL A 380 -13.27 1.21 10.08
CA VAL A 380 -13.59 1.73 8.75
C VAL A 380 -14.82 1.01 8.22
N ALA A 381 -15.95 1.73 8.15
CA ALA A 381 -17.18 1.27 7.55
C ALA A 381 -17.28 1.79 6.11
N ASN A 382 -16.88 0.98 5.15
CA ASN A 382 -16.96 1.31 3.74
C ASN A 382 -18.43 1.28 3.23
N ARG A 383 -18.67 1.91 2.06
CA ARG A 383 -19.91 1.72 1.30
C ARG A 383 -20.13 0.24 1.03
N GLN A 384 -21.37 -0.23 1.25
CA GLN A 384 -21.74 -1.60 0.97
C GLN A 384 -22.20 -1.77 -0.51
N PRO A 385 -22.04 -2.94 -1.12
CA PRO A 385 -21.21 -4.05 -0.68
C PRO A 385 -19.71 -3.74 -0.82
N VAL A 386 -18.88 -4.32 0.07
CA VAL A 386 -17.41 -4.19 0.04
C VAL A 386 -16.77 -5.22 -0.89
N TYR A 387 -17.39 -6.37 -1.05
CA TYR A 387 -16.98 -7.43 -1.97
C TYR A 387 -17.98 -7.53 -3.12
N ARG A 388 -17.49 -7.77 -4.32
CA ARG A 388 -18.33 -7.88 -5.51
C ARG A 388 -19.39 -8.99 -5.38
N ASP A 389 -19.01 -10.10 -4.76
CA ASP A 389 -19.88 -11.26 -4.58
C ASP A 389 -20.53 -11.31 -3.15
N GLN A 390 -20.58 -10.16 -2.44
CA GLN A 390 -21.16 -10.05 -1.11
C GLN A 390 -22.71 -10.08 -1.19
N PRO A 391 -23.37 -10.98 -0.44
CA PRO A 391 -24.83 -10.99 -0.34
C PRO A 391 -25.38 -9.68 0.26
N GLU A 392 -26.59 -9.31 -0.13
CA GLU A 392 -27.24 -8.06 0.31
C GLU A 392 -27.54 -8.02 1.82
N ASP A 393 -27.75 -9.18 2.44
CA ASP A 393 -28.02 -9.35 3.87
C ASP A 393 -26.75 -9.45 4.73
N VAL A 394 -25.56 -9.31 4.12
CA VAL A 394 -24.26 -9.37 4.80
C VAL A 394 -23.62 -7.99 4.79
N GLY A 395 -23.25 -7.49 5.98
CA GLY A 395 -22.44 -6.28 6.13
C GLY A 395 -20.97 -6.63 6.34
N VAL A 396 -20.05 -5.84 5.75
CA VAL A 396 -18.59 -6.00 5.95
C VAL A 396 -17.97 -4.67 6.32
N TRP A 397 -17.15 -4.69 7.35
CA TRP A 397 -16.31 -3.56 7.73
C TRP A 397 -14.96 -4.06 8.27
N TRP A 398 -13.98 -3.19 8.40
CA TRP A 398 -12.72 -3.57 8.99
C TRP A 398 -12.18 -2.52 9.96
N GLY A 399 -11.17 -2.91 10.69
CA GLY A 399 -10.46 -2.01 11.57
C GLY A 399 -9.04 -2.49 11.81
N TYR A 400 -8.30 -1.72 12.59
CA TYR A 400 -6.91 -2.02 12.93
C TYR A 400 -6.49 -1.34 14.22
N GLY A 401 -5.48 -1.92 14.88
CA GLY A 401 -4.78 -1.34 16.01
C GLY A 401 -3.34 -1.05 15.66
N LEU A 402 -2.88 0.18 15.92
CA LEU A 402 -1.51 0.60 15.64
C LEU A 402 -0.52 0.26 16.77
N PHE A 403 -1.02 -0.10 17.96
CA PHE A 403 -0.21 -0.55 19.11
C PHE A 403 -0.59 -1.97 19.54
N PRO A 404 -0.47 -2.98 18.67
CA PRO A 404 -1.03 -4.32 18.90
C PRO A 404 -0.32 -5.09 20.03
N ASP A 405 0.82 -4.60 20.53
CA ASP A 405 1.58 -5.20 21.63
C ASP A 405 1.12 -4.78 23.02
N ARG A 406 0.25 -3.78 23.11
CA ARG A 406 -0.30 -3.30 24.38
C ARG A 406 -1.49 -4.16 24.79
N ALA A 407 -1.75 -4.24 26.10
CA ALA A 407 -3.02 -4.75 26.60
C ALA A 407 -4.15 -3.79 26.19
N GLY A 408 -5.32 -4.32 25.85
CA GLY A 408 -6.52 -3.53 25.56
C GLY A 408 -7.07 -2.84 26.81
N ASN A 409 -8.09 -2.03 26.65
CA ASN A 409 -8.78 -1.35 27.74
C ASN A 409 -9.72 -2.34 28.48
N GLN A 410 -10.46 -3.13 27.74
CA GLN A 410 -11.34 -4.19 28.23
C GLN A 410 -10.61 -5.54 28.26
N THR A 411 -9.77 -5.82 27.28
CA THR A 411 -9.08 -7.10 27.08
C THR A 411 -7.67 -7.04 27.65
N PRO A 412 -7.33 -7.71 28.78
CA PRO A 412 -6.06 -7.51 29.50
C PRO A 412 -4.89 -8.29 28.88
N LYS A 413 -4.78 -8.30 27.55
CA LYS A 413 -3.70 -8.93 26.79
C LYS A 413 -3.42 -8.19 25.47
N PRO A 414 -2.23 -8.37 24.86
CA PRO A 414 -1.91 -7.81 23.54
C PRO A 414 -2.94 -8.20 22.49
N MET A 415 -3.23 -7.26 21.56
CA MET A 415 -4.15 -7.52 20.44
C MET A 415 -3.71 -8.73 19.62
N THR A 416 -2.40 -8.89 19.39
CA THR A 416 -1.81 -10.03 18.67
C THR A 416 -2.07 -11.41 19.31
N MET A 417 -2.57 -11.42 20.54
CA MET A 417 -2.95 -12.65 21.28
C MET A 417 -4.46 -12.80 21.39
N CYS A 418 -5.24 -11.92 20.76
CA CYS A 418 -6.68 -11.92 20.85
C CYS A 418 -7.31 -12.74 19.73
N THR A 419 -8.40 -13.40 20.06
CA THR A 419 -9.33 -13.97 19.07
C THR A 419 -10.13 -12.85 18.40
N GLY A 420 -10.71 -13.12 17.25
CA GLY A 420 -11.57 -12.12 16.59
C GLY A 420 -12.73 -11.66 17.47
N ARG A 421 -13.32 -12.58 18.28
CA ARG A 421 -14.38 -12.25 19.23
C ARG A 421 -13.91 -11.24 20.29
N GLU A 422 -12.73 -11.42 20.87
CA GLU A 422 -12.17 -10.52 21.88
C GLU A 422 -11.85 -9.14 21.28
N ILE A 423 -11.36 -9.08 20.04
CA ILE A 423 -11.15 -7.81 19.34
C ILE A 423 -12.48 -7.08 19.13
N LEU A 424 -13.54 -7.79 18.74
CA LEU A 424 -14.87 -7.18 18.58
C LEU A 424 -15.44 -6.67 19.92
N GLN A 425 -15.21 -7.40 21.02
CA GLN A 425 -15.59 -6.95 22.37
C GLN A 425 -14.86 -5.64 22.74
N GLU A 426 -13.57 -5.54 22.43
CA GLU A 426 -12.79 -4.32 22.67
C GLU A 426 -13.32 -3.14 21.83
N VAL A 427 -13.66 -3.34 20.54
CA VAL A 427 -14.28 -2.30 19.71
C VAL A 427 -15.60 -1.83 20.30
N LEU A 428 -16.48 -2.76 20.71
CA LEU A 428 -17.79 -2.44 21.29
C LEU A 428 -17.66 -1.71 22.63
N HIS A 429 -16.58 -1.92 23.39
CA HIS A 429 -16.31 -1.18 24.63
C HIS A 429 -16.10 0.31 24.38
N HIS A 430 -15.56 0.69 23.22
CA HIS A 430 -15.30 2.09 22.86
C HIS A 430 -16.49 2.79 22.20
N LEU A 431 -17.57 2.06 21.87
CA LEU A 431 -18.75 2.59 21.21
C LEU A 431 -19.91 2.74 22.22
N PRO A 432 -20.73 3.81 22.15
CA PRO A 432 -21.83 4.02 23.09
C PRO A 432 -23.07 3.19 22.73
N PHE A 433 -22.85 1.92 22.36
CA PHE A 433 -23.95 1.01 22.02
C PHE A 433 -24.57 0.42 23.27
N ASP A 434 -25.91 0.27 23.28
CA ASP A 434 -26.59 -0.42 24.37
C ASP A 434 -26.22 -1.92 24.42
N GLU A 435 -26.42 -2.54 25.59
CA GLU A 435 -26.05 -3.95 25.82
C GLU A 435 -26.77 -4.91 24.87
N ARG A 436 -27.99 -4.62 24.45
CA ARG A 436 -28.77 -5.47 23.54
C ARG A 436 -28.17 -5.43 22.14
N THR A 437 -27.83 -4.24 21.64
CA THR A 437 -27.15 -4.04 20.36
C THR A 437 -25.79 -4.71 20.38
N ALA A 438 -24.97 -4.50 21.42
CA ALA A 438 -23.67 -5.12 21.56
C ALA A 438 -23.74 -6.66 21.57
N ALA A 439 -24.69 -7.23 22.34
CA ALA A 439 -24.91 -8.68 22.39
C ALA A 439 -25.34 -9.25 21.02
N ARG A 440 -26.20 -8.52 20.29
CA ARG A 440 -26.67 -8.90 18.96
C ARG A 440 -25.50 -8.90 17.95
N VAL A 441 -24.68 -7.85 17.96
CA VAL A 441 -23.47 -7.75 17.10
C VAL A 441 -22.52 -8.91 17.37
N LEU A 442 -22.24 -9.22 18.65
CA LEU A 442 -21.36 -10.34 19.02
C LEU A 442 -21.90 -11.71 18.60
N ALA A 443 -23.22 -11.87 18.56
CA ALA A 443 -23.85 -13.12 18.18
C ALA A 443 -23.93 -13.35 16.67
N THR A 444 -23.91 -12.28 15.86
CA THR A 444 -24.17 -12.34 14.41
C THR A 444 -22.95 -12.00 13.55
N SER A 445 -21.82 -11.69 14.18
CA SER A 445 -20.60 -11.30 13.46
C SER A 445 -19.50 -12.36 13.55
N THR A 446 -18.79 -12.52 12.45
CA THR A 446 -17.54 -13.29 12.36
C THR A 446 -16.39 -12.32 12.15
N VAL A 447 -15.31 -12.46 12.92
CA VAL A 447 -14.15 -11.57 12.84
C VAL A 447 -12.91 -12.38 12.51
N VAL A 448 -12.15 -11.92 11.52
CA VAL A 448 -10.87 -12.53 11.13
C VAL A 448 -9.75 -11.53 11.37
N PRO A 449 -8.96 -11.70 12.44
CA PRO A 449 -7.78 -10.88 12.69
C PRO A 449 -6.63 -11.23 11.75
N CYS A 450 -5.80 -10.24 11.45
CA CYS A 450 -4.64 -10.38 10.58
C CYS A 450 -3.45 -9.61 11.17
N VAL A 451 -2.45 -10.32 11.67
CA VAL A 451 -1.16 -9.73 12.09
C VAL A 451 -0.26 -9.57 10.88
N MET A 452 0.25 -8.37 10.66
CA MET A 452 1.13 -8.01 9.55
C MET A 452 2.47 -7.46 10.08
N PRO A 453 3.54 -8.27 10.11
CA PRO A 453 4.81 -7.89 10.74
C PRO A 453 5.51 -6.70 10.10
N TYR A 454 5.36 -6.52 8.79
CA TYR A 454 6.12 -5.55 8.00
C TYR A 454 5.27 -4.44 7.40
N ILE A 455 4.02 -4.27 7.83
CA ILE A 455 3.03 -3.43 7.14
C ILE A 455 3.46 -1.96 7.05
N THR A 456 4.20 -1.44 8.01
CA THR A 456 4.74 -0.08 8.01
C THR A 456 6.26 -0.02 7.91
N SER A 457 6.92 -1.11 7.50
CA SER A 457 8.38 -1.19 7.38
C SER A 457 8.98 -0.12 6.46
N GLN A 458 8.27 0.27 5.40
CA GLN A 458 8.68 1.36 4.50
C GLN A 458 8.73 2.74 5.19
N PHE A 459 8.15 2.89 6.37
CA PHE A 459 8.21 4.12 7.16
C PHE A 459 9.32 4.14 8.22
N LEU A 460 10.05 3.05 8.42
CA LEU A 460 11.13 3.00 9.40
C LEU A 460 12.20 4.06 9.13
N ALA A 461 12.82 4.57 10.20
CA ALA A 461 13.84 5.60 10.08
C ALA A 461 15.01 5.09 9.23
N ARG A 462 15.34 5.82 8.19
CA ARG A 462 16.28 5.42 7.14
C ARG A 462 17.14 6.57 6.67
N ARG A 463 18.20 6.24 5.94
CA ARG A 463 18.96 7.16 5.09
C ARG A 463 18.38 7.16 3.68
N ARG A 464 18.72 8.16 2.88
CA ARG A 464 18.21 8.29 1.50
C ARG A 464 18.65 7.15 0.59
N ASP A 465 19.84 6.60 0.82
CA ASP A 465 20.43 5.55 -0.02
C ASP A 465 20.08 4.12 0.43
N ASP A 466 19.29 3.96 1.50
CA ASP A 466 18.86 2.63 2.00
C ASP A 466 17.86 1.95 1.05
N ARG A 467 17.20 2.70 0.16
CA ARG A 467 16.45 2.14 -0.97
C ARG A 467 17.25 2.24 -2.26
N PRO A 468 17.29 1.19 -3.10
CA PRO A 468 17.92 1.28 -4.41
C PRO A 468 17.13 2.22 -5.34
N LYS A 469 17.81 2.82 -6.29
CA LYS A 469 17.15 3.51 -7.41
C LYS A 469 16.26 2.53 -8.18
N VAL A 470 15.19 3.01 -8.80
CA VAL A 470 14.34 2.17 -9.67
C VAL A 470 15.18 1.46 -10.73
N VAL A 471 16.04 2.17 -11.43
CA VAL A 471 17.05 1.58 -12.32
C VAL A 471 18.42 1.90 -11.73
N PRO A 472 19.14 0.91 -11.16
CA PRO A 472 20.48 1.11 -10.63
C PRO A 472 21.44 1.61 -11.71
N GLU A 473 22.45 2.35 -11.31
CA GLU A 473 23.46 2.88 -12.25
C GLU A 473 24.20 1.73 -12.96
N GLY A 474 24.37 1.86 -14.27
CA GLY A 474 25.00 0.81 -15.09
C GLY A 474 24.10 -0.42 -15.33
N SER A 475 22.85 -0.38 -14.93
CA SER A 475 21.87 -1.46 -15.21
C SER A 475 21.53 -1.48 -16.70
N VAL A 476 21.58 -2.69 -17.29
CA VAL A 476 21.22 -2.92 -18.69
C VAL A 476 19.76 -3.41 -18.78
N ASN A 477 19.40 -4.36 -17.91
CA ASN A 477 18.13 -5.09 -17.99
C ASN A 477 17.45 -5.30 -16.63
N LEU A 478 17.94 -4.68 -15.55
CA LEU A 478 17.41 -4.82 -14.19
C LEU A 478 16.77 -3.52 -13.73
N ALA A 479 15.60 -3.63 -13.10
CA ALA A 479 14.99 -2.57 -12.31
C ALA A 479 14.39 -3.11 -11.00
N PHE A 480 14.34 -2.25 -9.98
CA PHE A 480 13.61 -2.47 -8.73
C PHE A 480 12.31 -1.67 -8.75
N ILE A 481 11.21 -2.30 -8.33
CA ILE A 481 9.89 -1.68 -8.34
C ILE A 481 9.18 -1.88 -6.98
N GLY A 482 8.10 -1.14 -6.75
CA GLY A 482 7.30 -1.22 -5.53
C GLY A 482 7.79 -0.29 -4.42
N GLN A 483 7.38 -0.58 -3.19
CA GLN A 483 7.52 0.32 -2.04
C GLN A 483 8.96 0.55 -1.58
N PHE A 484 9.88 -0.32 -1.95
CA PHE A 484 11.28 -0.29 -1.52
C PHE A 484 12.27 0.08 -2.64
N ALA A 485 11.79 0.64 -3.75
CA ALA A 485 12.60 1.35 -4.73
C ALA A 485 12.47 2.87 -4.50
N GLU A 486 13.53 3.64 -4.68
CA GLU A 486 13.53 5.07 -4.36
C GLU A 486 12.94 5.91 -5.50
N VAL A 487 11.92 6.70 -5.17
CA VAL A 487 11.41 7.80 -5.98
C VAL A 487 11.51 9.08 -5.15
N PRO A 488 12.36 10.03 -5.54
CA PRO A 488 12.48 11.30 -4.81
C PRO A 488 11.17 12.06 -4.76
N ASP A 489 10.93 12.73 -3.63
CA ASP A 489 9.75 13.58 -3.37
C ASP A 489 8.38 12.87 -3.34
N ASP A 490 8.28 11.59 -3.74
CA ASP A 490 7.02 10.84 -3.69
C ASP A 490 6.88 10.05 -2.37
N VAL A 491 5.67 9.56 -2.11
CA VAL A 491 5.26 8.99 -0.82
C VAL A 491 4.97 7.50 -0.94
N VAL A 492 5.74 6.70 -0.20
CA VAL A 492 5.53 5.26 -0.07
C VAL A 492 4.18 4.94 0.59
N PHE A 493 3.79 3.67 0.64
CA PHE A 493 2.51 3.17 1.17
C PHE A 493 1.29 3.52 0.31
N THR A 494 1.49 4.19 -0.83
CA THR A 494 0.43 4.48 -1.79
C THR A 494 0.49 3.54 -3.00
N VAL A 495 -0.65 3.29 -3.63
CA VAL A 495 -0.72 2.59 -4.92
C VAL A 495 0.02 3.40 -5.98
N GLU A 496 -0.14 4.73 -5.97
CA GLU A 496 0.52 5.66 -6.87
C GLU A 496 2.04 5.47 -6.92
N TYR A 497 2.68 5.36 -5.75
CA TYR A 497 4.12 5.12 -5.66
C TYR A 497 4.55 3.84 -6.37
N SER A 498 3.84 2.74 -6.10
CA SER A 498 4.14 1.45 -6.74
C SER A 498 3.97 1.49 -8.25
N VAL A 499 2.89 2.12 -8.74
CA VAL A 499 2.62 2.30 -10.16
C VAL A 499 3.67 3.20 -10.81
N ARG A 500 4.06 4.29 -10.15
CA ARG A 500 5.11 5.19 -10.61
C ARG A 500 6.47 4.48 -10.74
N THR A 501 6.87 3.66 -9.77
CA THR A 501 8.11 2.88 -9.88
C THR A 501 8.09 1.95 -11.09
N ALA A 502 6.96 1.30 -11.34
CA ALA A 502 6.77 0.41 -12.49
C ALA A 502 6.87 1.16 -13.83
N TRP A 503 6.18 2.29 -13.94
CA TRP A 503 6.26 3.12 -15.15
C TRP A 503 7.67 3.67 -15.37
N THR A 504 8.31 4.17 -14.32
CA THR A 504 9.70 4.64 -14.37
C THR A 504 10.65 3.54 -14.86
N ALA A 505 10.52 2.32 -14.33
CA ALA A 505 11.34 1.18 -14.73
C ALA A 505 11.18 0.86 -16.22
N VAL A 506 9.95 0.73 -16.70
CA VAL A 506 9.66 0.42 -18.11
C VAL A 506 10.14 1.54 -19.03
N ALA A 507 9.82 2.81 -18.67
CA ALA A 507 10.21 3.96 -19.50
C ALA A 507 11.73 4.13 -19.60
N GLN A 508 12.47 3.95 -18.50
CA GLN A 508 13.93 4.09 -18.50
C GLN A 508 14.64 2.94 -19.20
N LEU A 509 14.25 1.67 -18.92
CA LEU A 509 14.90 0.50 -19.55
C LEU A 509 14.66 0.46 -21.06
N LEU A 510 13.47 0.84 -21.51
CA LEU A 510 13.12 0.86 -22.94
C LEU A 510 13.37 2.22 -23.62
N LYS A 511 13.80 3.24 -22.85
CA LYS A 511 14.03 4.61 -23.35
C LYS A 511 12.80 5.18 -24.06
N LEU A 512 11.62 5.01 -23.44
CA LEU A 512 10.38 5.51 -24.01
C LEU A 512 10.30 7.03 -23.91
N GLU A 513 9.66 7.68 -24.87
CA GLU A 513 9.36 9.11 -24.82
C GLU A 513 8.32 9.42 -23.74
N LYS A 514 7.31 8.57 -23.59
CA LYS A 514 6.27 8.69 -22.56
C LYS A 514 6.84 8.36 -21.19
N GLN A 515 7.01 9.39 -20.36
CA GLN A 515 7.51 9.29 -18.99
C GLN A 515 6.35 9.39 -17.98
N PRO A 516 6.50 8.86 -16.77
CA PRO A 516 5.52 9.11 -15.72
C PRO A 516 5.39 10.62 -15.45
N PRO A 517 4.17 11.12 -15.19
CA PRO A 517 3.97 12.53 -14.84
C PRO A 517 4.79 12.89 -13.59
N GLU A 518 5.19 14.16 -13.47
CA GLU A 518 5.92 14.64 -12.30
C GLU A 518 5.11 14.42 -11.01
N VAL A 519 5.82 14.21 -9.90
CA VAL A 519 5.20 14.16 -8.57
C VAL A 519 4.53 15.49 -8.29
N TYR A 520 3.26 15.44 -7.87
CA TYR A 520 2.51 16.65 -7.54
C TYR A 520 3.15 17.40 -6.38
N LYS A 521 3.39 18.70 -6.58
CA LYS A 521 4.10 19.59 -5.64
C LYS A 521 3.18 20.73 -5.16
N GLY A 522 2.06 20.41 -4.52
CA GLY A 522 1.11 21.39 -4.00
C GLY A 522 1.74 22.44 -3.06
N HIS A 523 2.83 22.08 -2.37
CA HIS A 523 3.60 23.01 -1.53
C HIS A 523 4.36 24.11 -2.31
N HIS A 524 4.33 24.11 -3.63
CA HIS A 524 4.82 25.21 -4.47
C HIS A 524 3.70 26.17 -4.91
N ASP A 525 2.43 25.80 -4.65
CA ASP A 525 1.29 26.66 -4.96
C ASP A 525 0.97 27.57 -3.75
N PRO A 526 1.08 28.92 -3.90
CA PRO A 526 0.77 29.85 -2.81
C PRO A 526 -0.66 29.74 -2.27
N HIS A 527 -1.65 29.44 -3.14
CA HIS A 527 -3.05 29.29 -2.73
C HIS A 527 -3.23 28.06 -1.83
N VAL A 528 -2.59 26.95 -2.18
CA VAL A 528 -2.59 25.73 -1.37
C VAL A 528 -1.95 25.99 0.00
N LEU A 529 -0.81 26.70 0.01
CA LEU A 529 -0.13 27.03 1.28
C LEU A 529 -0.96 27.95 2.16
N VAL A 530 -1.63 28.95 1.61
CA VAL A 530 -2.50 29.86 2.37
C VAL A 530 -3.66 29.06 2.99
N ALA A 531 -4.36 28.25 2.20
CA ALA A 531 -5.47 27.43 2.68
C ALA A 531 -5.04 26.44 3.79
N ALA A 532 -3.86 25.82 3.65
CA ALA A 532 -3.30 24.95 4.67
C ALA A 532 -2.96 25.74 5.96
N LEU A 533 -2.35 26.92 5.84
CA LEU A 533 -2.03 27.77 7.00
C LEU A 533 -3.30 28.23 7.72
N GLU A 534 -4.35 28.65 7.00
CA GLU A 534 -5.63 29.01 7.60
C GLU A 534 -6.22 27.84 8.39
N THR A 535 -6.16 26.63 7.84
CA THR A 535 -6.63 25.41 8.50
C THR A 535 -5.83 25.10 9.77
N MET A 536 -4.51 25.26 9.73
CA MET A 536 -3.64 25.09 10.91
C MET A 536 -3.91 26.11 12.04
N HIS A 537 -4.54 27.25 11.74
CA HIS A 537 -4.85 28.31 12.71
C HIS A 537 -6.32 28.32 13.15
N ARG A 538 -7.16 27.43 12.66
CA ARG A 538 -8.53 27.26 13.16
C ARG A 538 -8.49 26.88 14.65
N ARG A 539 -9.31 27.58 15.46
CA ARG A 539 -9.41 27.38 16.92
C ARG A 539 -10.59 26.49 17.26
#